data_7dc791fb7be7ed26233377643cb73dd5
#
_entry.id   7dc791fb7be7ed26233377643cb73dd5
#
_cell.length_a   1.000
_cell.length_b   1.000
_cell.length_c   1.000
_cell.angle_alpha   90.00
_cell.angle_beta   90.00
_cell.angle_gamma   90.00
#
_symmetry.space_group_name_H-M   'P 1'
#
loop_
_entity.id
_entity.type
_entity.pdbx_description
1 polymer ?
#
loop_
_entity_poly.entity_id
_entity_poly.type
_entity_poly.pdbx_seq_one_letter_code
_entity_poly.pdbx_strand_id
1 'polypeptide(L)'
;MPITVAPGSVVQVRDEEWLVSTVEQTDDGQLLTVQGLSDLVRGTTAKFYEHLDNIIPLDPHDATPVADASPHYRDARLWLEATLRKTPIPLGEPTLAASKYALAKRLQYQYSAVQQALDPENLRPRILLADAVGLGKTIEIGMILSELIRRGRGERILIVCPRHVLEQMQNEMWSRFAIPFVRLDSVGLQRVKQKIPANRNPFSWYKRVIISMDTLKQDRFTHDLHRHEWNAVVIDESHNVTGDTTQNNRLARTLAPNTDALIPVSYTHLTLPTKA
;
A
#
# COMPACT_ATOMS: atom_id res chain seq x y z
N MET A 1 15.48 42.67 -18.45
CA MET A 1 14.26 41.82 -18.61
C MET A 1 13.58 41.77 -17.27
N PRO A 2 12.27 41.89 -17.17
CA PRO A 2 11.59 41.74 -15.90
C PRO A 2 11.90 40.34 -15.34
N ILE A 3 12.26 40.25 -14.07
CA ILE A 3 12.56 39.01 -13.41
C ILE A 3 11.26 38.23 -13.25
N THR A 4 11.15 37.05 -13.85
CA THR A 4 9.93 36.23 -13.69
C THR A 4 10.10 35.35 -12.45
N VAL A 5 9.68 35.88 -11.29
CA VAL A 5 9.68 35.19 -10.02
C VAL A 5 8.26 34.96 -9.57
N ALA A 6 7.94 33.77 -9.09
CA ALA A 6 6.62 33.40 -8.58
C ALA A 6 6.73 32.91 -7.11
N PRO A 7 5.63 32.93 -6.35
CA PRO A 7 5.59 32.28 -5.05
C PRO A 7 6.05 30.82 -5.16
N GLY A 8 6.96 30.38 -4.27
CA GLY A 8 7.63 29.09 -4.31
C GLY A 8 8.97 29.09 -5.05
N SER A 9 9.35 30.13 -5.76
CA SER A 9 10.68 30.26 -6.34
C SER A 9 11.72 30.48 -5.25
N VAL A 10 12.94 29.97 -5.46
CA VAL A 10 14.11 30.30 -4.65
C VAL A 10 14.91 31.40 -5.36
N VAL A 11 15.29 32.40 -4.62
CA VAL A 11 16.08 33.52 -5.12
C VAL A 11 17.31 33.74 -4.23
N GLN A 12 18.41 34.20 -4.83
CA GLN A 12 19.57 34.68 -4.11
C GLN A 12 19.50 36.20 -4.04
N VAL A 13 19.55 36.76 -2.82
CA VAL A 13 19.60 38.20 -2.57
C VAL A 13 20.63 38.47 -1.46
N ARG A 14 21.61 39.34 -1.71
CA ARG A 14 22.67 39.70 -0.76
C ARG A 14 23.47 38.48 -0.29
N ASP A 15 23.81 37.58 -1.23
CA ASP A 15 24.55 36.34 -1.01
C ASP A 15 23.84 35.27 -0.17
N GLU A 16 22.58 35.50 0.20
CA GLU A 16 21.74 34.57 0.95
C GLU A 16 20.60 34.01 0.09
N GLU A 17 20.17 32.77 0.39
CA GLU A 17 19.06 32.11 -0.31
C GLU A 17 17.74 32.34 0.41
N TRP A 18 16.71 32.65 -0.37
CA TRP A 18 15.38 33.00 0.11
C TRP A 18 14.30 32.28 -0.67
N LEU A 19 13.30 31.76 0.03
CA LEU A 19 12.07 31.23 -0.56
C LEU A 19 11.07 32.37 -0.73
N VAL A 20 10.60 32.60 -1.94
CA VAL A 20 9.57 33.63 -2.21
C VAL A 20 8.21 33.15 -1.72
N SER A 21 7.62 33.88 -0.78
CA SER A 21 6.30 33.60 -0.23
C SER A 21 5.18 34.32 -1.01
N THR A 22 5.38 35.62 -1.30
CA THR A 22 4.44 36.43 -2.10
C THR A 22 5.19 37.40 -3.02
N VAL A 23 4.56 37.72 -4.13
CA VAL A 23 5.02 38.75 -5.08
C VAL A 23 3.89 39.74 -5.24
N GLU A 24 4.13 41.02 -4.89
CA GLU A 24 3.18 42.10 -5.00
C GLU A 24 3.67 43.09 -6.06
N GLN A 25 2.78 43.47 -6.98
CA GLN A 25 3.08 44.51 -7.96
C GLN A 25 2.80 45.87 -7.33
N THR A 26 3.83 46.72 -7.31
CA THR A 26 3.74 48.10 -6.80
C THR A 26 4.04 49.10 -7.91
N ASP A 27 3.79 50.38 -7.66
CA ASP A 27 4.12 51.46 -8.62
C ASP A 27 5.63 51.53 -8.90
N ASP A 28 6.45 51.10 -7.95
CA ASP A 28 7.91 51.10 -8.04
C ASP A 28 8.51 49.73 -8.45
N GLY A 29 7.70 48.81 -9.00
CA GLY A 29 8.14 47.48 -9.41
C GLY A 29 7.65 46.34 -8.50
N GLN A 30 8.26 45.17 -8.60
CA GLN A 30 7.87 44.03 -7.80
C GLN A 30 8.45 44.07 -6.39
N LEU A 31 7.57 43.86 -5.39
CA LEU A 31 7.95 43.63 -4.01
C LEU A 31 7.83 42.14 -3.67
N LEU A 32 8.94 41.52 -3.31
CA LEU A 32 8.99 40.14 -2.90
C LEU A 32 8.98 40.03 -1.39
N THR A 33 8.05 39.28 -0.82
CA THR A 33 8.14 38.83 0.56
C THR A 33 8.76 37.44 0.57
N VAL A 34 9.83 37.25 1.35
CA VAL A 34 10.66 36.05 1.30
C VAL A 34 10.95 35.50 2.69
N GLN A 35 11.23 34.19 2.75
CA GLN A 35 11.65 33.49 3.96
C GLN A 35 13.06 32.95 3.78
N GLY A 36 13.94 33.17 4.76
CA GLY A 36 15.33 32.75 4.71
C GLY A 36 15.52 31.25 4.71
N LEU A 37 16.36 30.76 3.78
CA LEU A 37 16.72 29.33 3.63
C LEU A 37 18.13 29.03 4.14
N SER A 38 19.10 29.87 3.81
CA SER A 38 20.48 29.68 4.23
C SER A 38 20.66 29.90 5.74
N ASP A 39 21.74 29.36 6.31
CA ASP A 39 21.90 29.25 7.76
C ASP A 39 21.86 30.59 8.50
N LEU A 40 22.41 31.65 7.90
CA LEU A 40 22.44 32.97 8.50
C LEU A 40 21.05 33.61 8.64
N VAL A 41 20.17 33.35 7.67
CA VAL A 41 18.84 33.99 7.58
C VAL A 41 17.69 33.05 7.89
N ARG A 42 17.98 31.81 8.26
CA ARG A 42 16.97 30.78 8.51
C ARG A 42 15.94 31.22 9.57
N GLY A 43 14.66 31.09 9.22
CA GLY A 43 13.56 31.47 10.08
C GLY A 43 13.27 32.96 10.14
N THR A 44 13.96 33.79 9.35
CA THR A 44 13.66 35.21 9.19
C THR A 44 12.78 35.45 7.97
N THR A 45 12.02 36.56 8.00
CA THR A 45 11.25 37.03 6.87
C THR A 45 11.77 38.39 6.44
N ALA A 46 11.93 38.62 5.15
CA ALA A 46 12.39 39.89 4.59
C ALA A 46 11.50 40.31 3.42
N LYS A 47 11.62 41.61 3.05
CA LYS A 47 11.00 42.15 1.85
C LYS A 47 12.07 42.82 0.99
N PHE A 48 12.09 42.47 -0.30
CA PHE A 48 13.04 43.00 -1.27
C PHE A 48 12.31 43.64 -2.44
N TYR A 49 12.76 44.79 -2.87
CA TYR A 49 12.29 45.46 -4.09
C TYR A 49 13.22 45.12 -5.26
N GLU A 50 12.62 44.76 -6.41
CA GLU A 50 13.34 44.45 -7.64
C GLU A 50 14.34 45.53 -8.08
N HIS A 51 14.01 46.79 -7.84
CA HIS A 51 14.86 47.95 -8.21
C HIS A 51 15.95 48.30 -7.20
N LEU A 52 15.83 47.82 -5.98
CA LEU A 52 16.76 48.17 -4.90
C LEU A 52 17.76 47.05 -4.61
N ASP A 53 17.39 45.81 -4.87
CA ASP A 53 18.19 44.66 -4.59
C ASP A 53 18.47 43.87 -5.88
N ASN A 54 19.65 43.26 -5.95
CA ASN A 54 19.97 42.35 -7.02
C ASN A 54 19.37 40.97 -6.69
N ILE A 55 18.25 40.64 -7.36
CA ILE A 55 17.50 39.41 -7.15
C ILE A 55 17.89 38.43 -8.27
N ILE A 56 18.51 37.32 -7.92
CA ILE A 56 18.94 36.29 -8.84
C ILE A 56 18.03 35.07 -8.64
N PRO A 57 17.14 34.74 -9.60
CA PRO A 57 16.37 33.51 -9.53
C PRO A 57 17.30 32.30 -9.64
N LEU A 58 17.14 31.33 -8.75
CA LEU A 58 17.84 30.06 -8.81
C LEU A 58 16.97 29.05 -9.59
N ASP A 59 17.51 28.54 -10.70
CA ASP A 59 16.81 27.51 -11.48
C ASP A 59 16.98 26.16 -10.78
N PRO A 60 15.87 25.46 -10.43
CA PRO A 60 15.96 24.11 -9.89
C PRO A 60 16.70 23.11 -10.79
N HIS A 61 16.75 23.35 -12.10
CA HIS A 61 17.47 22.51 -13.06
C HIS A 61 19.00 22.63 -12.94
N ASP A 62 19.49 23.75 -12.41
CA ASP A 62 20.93 23.98 -12.19
C ASP A 62 21.42 23.40 -10.84
N ALA A 63 20.48 22.90 -10.02
CA ALA A 63 20.82 22.32 -8.73
C ALA A 63 21.63 21.03 -8.89
N THR A 64 22.79 20.98 -8.25
CA THR A 64 23.62 19.77 -8.20
C THR A 64 23.30 18.97 -6.93
N PRO A 65 22.99 17.65 -7.05
CA PRO A 65 22.78 16.82 -5.87
C PRO A 65 24.05 16.73 -5.03
N VAL A 66 23.93 17.02 -3.75
CA VAL A 66 24.99 16.81 -2.77
C VAL A 66 24.58 15.80 -1.72
N ALA A 67 25.54 15.09 -1.13
CA ALA A 67 25.25 14.17 -0.05
C ALA A 67 24.75 14.96 1.18
N ASP A 68 23.57 14.58 1.70
CA ASP A 68 23.05 15.16 2.93
C ASP A 68 23.76 14.57 4.16
N ALA A 69 24.65 15.34 4.76
CA ALA A 69 25.36 15.00 6.00
C ALA A 69 24.67 15.58 7.26
N SER A 70 23.48 16.18 7.12
CA SER A 70 22.77 16.78 8.24
C SER A 70 22.28 15.72 9.25
N PRO A 71 22.14 16.08 10.54
CA PRO A 71 21.58 15.18 11.55
C PRO A 71 20.11 14.82 11.27
N HIS A 72 19.41 15.60 10.44
CA HIS A 72 18.00 15.40 10.09
C HIS A 72 17.78 14.49 8.87
N TYR A 73 18.83 14.01 8.22
CA TYR A 73 18.73 13.13 7.04
C TYR A 73 17.81 11.91 7.28
N ARG A 74 17.93 11.27 8.46
CA ARG A 74 17.14 10.09 8.80
C ARG A 74 15.64 10.42 8.90
N ASP A 75 15.32 11.54 9.49
CA ASP A 75 13.94 11.98 9.69
C ASP A 75 13.31 12.39 8.36
N ALA A 76 14.04 13.13 7.53
CA ALA A 76 13.62 13.53 6.20
C ALA A 76 13.38 12.31 5.29
N ARG A 77 14.29 11.33 5.32
CA ARG A 77 14.15 10.09 4.59
C ARG A 77 12.96 9.27 5.06
N LEU A 78 12.75 9.14 6.36
CA LEU A 78 11.61 8.42 6.92
C LEU A 78 10.29 9.08 6.54
N TRP A 79 10.23 10.40 6.58
CA TRP A 79 9.06 11.17 6.15
C TRP A 79 8.74 10.97 4.67
N LEU A 80 9.75 11.06 3.80
CA LEU A 80 9.61 10.84 2.36
C LEU A 80 9.11 9.42 2.06
N GLU A 81 9.74 8.41 2.65
CA GLU A 81 9.35 7.01 2.49
C GLU A 81 7.92 6.75 2.97
N ALA A 82 7.54 7.34 4.10
CA ALA A 82 6.18 7.22 4.63
C ALA A 82 5.14 7.90 3.72
N THR A 83 5.49 9.06 3.16
CA THR A 83 4.64 9.79 2.22
C THR A 83 4.45 9.02 0.92
N LEU A 84 5.54 8.50 0.32
CA LEU A 84 5.47 7.67 -0.88
C LEU A 84 4.63 6.40 -0.67
N ARG A 85 4.72 5.78 0.52
CA ARG A 85 3.92 4.59 0.86
C ARG A 85 2.44 4.91 1.07
N LYS A 86 2.11 6.10 1.53
CA LYS A 86 0.71 6.56 1.72
C LYS A 86 0.07 7.07 0.44
N THR A 87 0.85 7.51 -0.53
CA THR A 87 0.34 8.03 -1.80
C THR A 87 -0.14 6.87 -2.68
N PRO A 88 -1.44 6.74 -2.96
CA PRO A 88 -1.96 5.67 -3.79
C PRO A 88 -1.47 5.81 -5.24
N ILE A 89 -1.18 4.69 -5.86
CA ILE A 89 -0.95 4.62 -7.31
C ILE A 89 -2.31 4.65 -8.01
N PRO A 90 -2.47 5.39 -9.12
CA PRO A 90 -3.70 5.38 -9.90
C PRO A 90 -4.14 3.96 -10.29
N LEU A 91 -5.44 3.69 -10.24
CA LEU A 91 -5.99 2.36 -10.58
C LEU A 91 -5.68 1.95 -12.01
N GLY A 92 -5.65 2.92 -12.94
CA GLY A 92 -5.34 2.70 -14.33
C GLY A 92 -3.85 2.56 -14.67
N GLU A 93 -2.95 2.63 -13.69
CA GLU A 93 -1.51 2.44 -13.92
C GLU A 93 -1.21 1.01 -14.35
N PRO A 94 -0.71 0.77 -15.58
CA PRO A 94 -0.49 -0.57 -16.10
C PRO A 94 0.75 -1.24 -15.51
N THR A 95 1.67 -0.47 -14.93
CA THR A 95 2.92 -1.01 -14.38
C THR A 95 2.73 -1.51 -12.96
N LEU A 96 3.28 -2.70 -12.68
CA LEU A 96 3.27 -3.29 -11.34
C LEU A 96 4.40 -2.66 -10.51
N ALA A 97 4.06 -1.71 -9.65
CA ALA A 97 5.04 -0.96 -8.87
C ALA A 97 5.51 -1.72 -7.62
N ALA A 98 4.58 -2.32 -6.86
CA ALA A 98 4.92 -2.98 -5.60
C ALA A 98 5.73 -4.26 -5.79
N SER A 99 5.46 -4.99 -6.85
CA SER A 99 6.18 -6.23 -7.18
C SER A 99 7.65 -5.99 -7.53
N LYS A 100 8.04 -4.76 -7.90
CA LYS A 100 9.46 -4.40 -8.11
C LYS A 100 10.27 -4.45 -6.83
N TYR A 101 9.63 -4.24 -5.68
CA TYR A 101 10.29 -4.14 -4.36
C TYR A 101 10.14 -5.42 -3.53
N ALA A 102 9.38 -6.41 -4.02
CA ALA A 102 9.23 -7.68 -3.34
C ALA A 102 10.54 -8.47 -3.31
N LEU A 103 10.86 -9.08 -2.18
CA LEU A 103 12.01 -9.99 -2.03
C LEU A 103 11.66 -11.36 -2.63
N ALA A 104 11.36 -11.38 -3.93
CA ALA A 104 11.01 -12.57 -4.68
C ALA A 104 11.63 -12.54 -6.08
N LYS A 105 11.99 -13.72 -6.59
CA LYS A 105 12.47 -13.84 -7.97
C LYS A 105 11.32 -13.56 -8.93
N ARG A 106 11.58 -12.74 -9.95
CA ARG A 106 10.57 -12.40 -10.96
C ARG A 106 10.43 -13.52 -11.97
N LEU A 107 9.25 -14.11 -12.03
CA LEU A 107 8.87 -15.11 -13.01
C LEU A 107 7.73 -14.57 -13.86
N GLN A 108 7.84 -14.68 -15.19
CA GLN A 108 6.90 -14.06 -16.12
C GLN A 108 5.45 -14.50 -15.91
N TYR A 109 5.22 -15.77 -15.65
CA TYR A 109 3.87 -16.30 -15.44
C TYR A 109 3.20 -15.69 -14.18
N GLN A 110 3.96 -15.52 -13.08
CA GLN A 110 3.46 -14.85 -11.87
C GLN A 110 3.08 -13.39 -12.14
N TYR A 111 3.91 -12.70 -12.92
CA TYR A 111 3.60 -11.33 -13.34
C TYR A 111 2.33 -11.25 -14.16
N SER A 112 2.14 -12.17 -15.10
CA SER A 112 0.93 -12.22 -15.94
C SER A 112 -0.33 -12.47 -15.10
N ALA A 113 -0.25 -13.37 -14.11
CA ALA A 113 -1.35 -13.63 -13.18
C ALA A 113 -1.71 -12.37 -12.37
N VAL A 114 -0.71 -11.64 -11.87
CA VAL A 114 -0.91 -10.39 -11.14
C VAL A 114 -1.51 -9.29 -12.02
N GLN A 115 -1.03 -9.14 -13.26
CA GLN A 115 -1.60 -8.19 -14.23
C GLN A 115 -3.06 -8.50 -14.52
N GLN A 116 -3.40 -9.75 -14.75
CA GLN A 116 -4.78 -10.18 -14.98
C GLN A 116 -5.67 -9.93 -13.75
N ALA A 117 -5.15 -10.13 -12.55
CA ALA A 117 -5.89 -9.85 -11.31
C ALA A 117 -6.20 -8.36 -11.11
N LEU A 118 -5.35 -7.49 -11.65
CA LEU A 118 -5.39 -6.04 -11.46
C LEU A 118 -5.81 -5.28 -12.71
N ASP A 119 -6.39 -5.98 -13.68
CA ASP A 119 -6.91 -5.37 -14.90
C ASP A 119 -7.87 -4.22 -14.53
N PRO A 120 -7.63 -2.98 -15.02
CA PRO A 120 -8.47 -1.82 -14.75
C PRO A 120 -9.94 -1.99 -15.15
N GLU A 121 -10.23 -2.84 -16.13
CA GLU A 121 -11.60 -3.15 -16.55
C GLU A 121 -12.33 -4.02 -15.52
N ASN A 122 -11.60 -4.69 -14.63
CA ASN A 122 -12.16 -5.54 -13.60
C ASN A 122 -12.27 -4.80 -12.26
N LEU A 123 -13.37 -4.10 -12.07
CA LEU A 123 -13.62 -3.32 -10.85
C LEU A 123 -13.70 -4.18 -9.57
N ARG A 124 -14.10 -5.43 -9.69
CA ARG A 124 -14.18 -6.41 -8.59
C ARG A 124 -13.44 -7.70 -8.97
N PRO A 125 -12.12 -7.73 -8.82
CA PRO A 125 -11.33 -8.89 -9.23
C PRO A 125 -11.80 -10.19 -8.54
N ARG A 126 -12.07 -11.20 -9.36
CA ARG A 126 -12.39 -12.57 -8.94
C ARG A 126 -11.44 -13.49 -9.69
N ILE A 127 -10.24 -13.73 -9.11
CA ILE A 127 -9.20 -14.49 -9.78
C ILE A 127 -8.90 -15.78 -9.04
N LEU A 128 -9.01 -16.91 -9.74
CA LEU A 128 -8.61 -18.21 -9.25
C LEU A 128 -7.13 -18.44 -9.57
N LEU A 129 -6.30 -18.58 -8.54
CA LEU A 129 -4.91 -19.02 -8.68
C LEU A 129 -4.86 -20.56 -8.61
N ALA A 130 -4.77 -21.18 -9.78
CA ALA A 130 -4.88 -22.64 -9.95
C ALA A 130 -3.57 -23.31 -10.38
N ASP A 131 -2.44 -22.69 -10.17
CA ASP A 131 -1.12 -23.22 -10.53
C ASP A 131 -0.76 -24.48 -9.77
N ALA A 132 0.12 -25.31 -10.36
CA ALA A 132 0.62 -26.51 -9.73
C ALA A 132 1.31 -26.21 -8.38
N VAL A 133 1.39 -27.25 -7.53
CA VAL A 133 2.06 -27.13 -6.23
C VAL A 133 3.54 -26.78 -6.44
N GLY A 134 4.05 -25.84 -5.64
CA GLY A 134 5.46 -25.42 -5.71
C GLY A 134 5.76 -24.29 -6.69
N LEU A 135 4.81 -23.83 -7.51
CA LEU A 135 5.02 -22.73 -8.45
C LEU A 135 4.95 -21.33 -7.80
N GLY A 136 4.77 -21.25 -6.49
CA GLY A 136 4.88 -19.98 -5.76
C GLY A 136 3.58 -19.17 -5.69
N LYS A 137 2.43 -19.83 -5.59
CA LYS A 137 1.13 -19.13 -5.38
C LYS A 137 1.16 -18.11 -4.26
N THR A 138 1.87 -18.37 -3.18
CA THR A 138 2.06 -17.41 -2.08
C THR A 138 2.75 -16.13 -2.54
N ILE A 139 3.66 -16.23 -3.52
CA ILE A 139 4.32 -15.06 -4.11
C ILE A 139 3.32 -14.25 -4.93
N GLU A 140 2.49 -14.90 -5.74
CA GLU A 140 1.44 -14.24 -6.51
C GLU A 140 0.43 -13.53 -5.60
N ILE A 141 -0.03 -14.20 -4.54
CA ILE A 141 -0.87 -13.60 -3.50
C ILE A 141 -0.21 -12.34 -2.94
N GLY A 142 1.05 -12.43 -2.52
CA GLY A 142 1.79 -11.32 -1.95
C GLY A 142 1.95 -10.15 -2.92
N MET A 143 2.22 -10.42 -4.19
CA MET A 143 2.30 -9.40 -5.24
C MET A 143 0.95 -8.71 -5.46
N ILE A 144 -0.14 -9.47 -5.59
CA ILE A 144 -1.50 -8.92 -5.76
C ILE A 144 -1.87 -8.04 -4.56
N LEU A 145 -1.68 -8.54 -3.35
CA LEU A 145 -1.99 -7.79 -2.13
C LEU A 145 -1.15 -6.52 -1.99
N SER A 146 0.14 -6.59 -2.34
CA SER A 146 1.02 -5.42 -2.33
C SER A 146 0.56 -4.34 -3.31
N GLU A 147 0.14 -4.74 -4.51
CA GLU A 147 -0.39 -3.80 -5.51
C GLU A 147 -1.73 -3.21 -5.07
N LEU A 148 -2.65 -4.03 -4.52
CA LEU A 148 -3.92 -3.53 -3.99
C LEU A 148 -3.70 -2.51 -2.87
N ILE A 149 -2.75 -2.77 -1.97
CA ILE A 149 -2.39 -1.84 -0.90
C ILE A 149 -1.89 -0.51 -1.47
N ARG A 150 -0.99 -0.56 -2.45
CA ARG A 150 -0.43 0.64 -3.06
C ARG A 150 -1.44 1.43 -3.91
N ARG A 151 -2.46 0.76 -4.42
CA ARG A 151 -3.58 1.38 -5.15
C ARG A 151 -4.71 1.86 -4.23
N GLY A 152 -4.51 1.84 -2.89
CA GLY A 152 -5.52 2.24 -1.91
C GLY A 152 -6.67 1.26 -1.73
N ARG A 153 -6.58 0.05 -2.32
CA ARG A 153 -7.59 -1.02 -2.27
C ARG A 153 -7.17 -2.21 -1.41
N GLY A 154 -6.31 -2.00 -0.43
CA GLY A 154 -5.76 -3.04 0.44
C GLY A 154 -5.73 -2.64 1.91
N GLU A 155 -6.70 -1.90 2.38
CA GLU A 155 -6.77 -1.51 3.79
C GLU A 155 -7.19 -2.68 4.66
N ARG A 156 -8.31 -3.34 4.33
CA ARG A 156 -8.85 -4.50 5.03
C ARG A 156 -8.62 -5.77 4.23
N ILE A 157 -7.80 -6.67 4.76
CA ILE A 157 -7.42 -7.91 4.08
C ILE A 157 -7.65 -9.09 5.02
N LEU A 158 -8.32 -10.12 4.51
CA LEU A 158 -8.53 -11.39 5.18
C LEU A 158 -7.85 -12.52 4.39
N ILE A 159 -6.95 -13.25 5.04
CA ILE A 159 -6.41 -14.50 4.50
C ILE A 159 -6.99 -15.66 5.29
N VAL A 160 -7.63 -16.58 4.60
CA VAL A 160 -8.17 -17.82 5.13
C VAL A 160 -7.35 -18.97 4.56
N CYS A 161 -6.68 -19.74 5.40
CA CYS A 161 -5.84 -20.84 4.96
C CYS A 161 -5.90 -22.03 5.94
N PRO A 162 -5.39 -23.22 5.58
CA PRO A 162 -5.29 -24.33 6.50
C PRO A 162 -4.41 -24.00 7.72
N ARG A 163 -4.75 -24.62 8.87
CA ARG A 163 -4.07 -24.33 10.14
C ARG A 163 -2.55 -24.54 10.07
N HIS A 164 -2.09 -25.54 9.36
CA HIS A 164 -0.66 -25.87 9.26
C HIS A 164 0.14 -24.87 8.41
N VAL A 165 -0.54 -24.08 7.56
CA VAL A 165 0.09 -23.08 6.69
C VAL A 165 0.08 -21.66 7.29
N LEU A 166 -0.70 -21.42 8.34
CA LEU A 166 -0.89 -20.08 8.93
C LEU A 166 0.41 -19.34 9.23
N GLU A 167 1.33 -20.01 9.90
CA GLU A 167 2.60 -19.41 10.33
C GLU A 167 3.50 -19.11 9.14
N GLN A 168 3.61 -20.05 8.22
CA GLN A 168 4.38 -19.88 7.00
C GLN A 168 3.83 -18.71 6.17
N MET A 169 2.52 -18.67 5.93
CA MET A 169 1.87 -17.61 5.17
C MET A 169 2.10 -16.25 5.83
N GLN A 170 1.93 -16.15 7.15
CA GLN A 170 2.19 -14.90 7.89
C GLN A 170 3.64 -14.45 7.73
N ASN A 171 4.60 -15.37 7.88
CA ASN A 171 6.03 -15.07 7.76
C ASN A 171 6.42 -14.66 6.34
N GLU A 172 5.88 -15.30 5.31
CA GLU A 172 6.16 -14.95 3.92
C GLU A 172 5.58 -13.57 3.56
N MET A 173 4.35 -13.27 3.98
CA MET A 173 3.77 -11.94 3.80
C MET A 173 4.60 -10.84 4.46
N TRP A 174 5.11 -11.10 5.66
CA TRP A 174 5.96 -10.14 6.35
C TRP A 174 7.35 -10.02 5.72
N SER A 175 8.06 -11.14 5.56
CA SER A 175 9.48 -11.13 5.17
C SER A 175 9.71 -10.72 3.72
N ARG A 176 8.80 -11.09 2.80
CA ARG A 176 8.96 -10.83 1.37
C ARG A 176 8.24 -9.58 0.89
N PHE A 177 7.13 -9.22 1.52
CA PHE A 177 6.25 -8.14 1.06
C PHE A 177 6.07 -7.01 2.08
N ALA A 178 6.61 -7.14 3.29
CA ALA A 178 6.43 -6.21 4.41
C ALA A 178 4.94 -5.95 4.74
N ILE A 179 4.08 -6.97 4.57
CA ILE A 179 2.66 -6.89 4.90
C ILE A 179 2.43 -7.57 6.25
N PRO A 180 2.17 -6.81 7.33
CA PRO A 180 1.89 -7.38 8.64
C PRO A 180 0.47 -7.93 8.71
N PHE A 181 0.33 -9.16 9.20
CA PHE A 181 -0.95 -9.79 9.50
C PHE A 181 -1.04 -10.18 10.96
N VAL A 182 -2.22 -10.00 11.56
CA VAL A 182 -2.53 -10.54 12.89
C VAL A 182 -3.13 -11.92 12.74
N ARG A 183 -2.53 -12.91 13.41
CA ARG A 183 -3.02 -14.28 13.41
C ARG A 183 -4.14 -14.46 14.44
N LEU A 184 -5.31 -14.86 13.99
CA LEU A 184 -6.49 -15.14 14.82
C LEU A 184 -6.78 -16.65 14.92
N ASP A 185 -5.78 -17.42 15.32
CA ASP A 185 -6.00 -18.79 15.80
C ASP A 185 -6.52 -18.79 17.27
N SER A 186 -6.79 -19.95 17.84
CA SER A 186 -7.31 -20.05 19.21
C SER A 186 -6.44 -19.35 20.24
N VAL A 187 -5.12 -19.41 20.08
CA VAL A 187 -4.14 -18.75 20.99
C VAL A 187 -4.05 -17.26 20.66
N GLY A 188 -3.93 -16.92 19.39
CA GLY A 188 -3.88 -15.54 18.93
C GLY A 188 -5.13 -14.75 19.33
N LEU A 189 -6.29 -15.38 19.22
CA LEU A 189 -7.55 -14.76 19.62
C LEU A 189 -7.61 -14.40 21.11
N GLN A 190 -7.10 -15.28 21.98
CA GLN A 190 -7.01 -14.98 23.41
C GLN A 190 -6.09 -13.80 23.68
N ARG A 191 -4.90 -13.79 23.06
CA ARG A 191 -3.94 -12.67 23.17
C ARG A 191 -4.52 -11.35 22.67
N VAL A 192 -5.25 -11.42 21.55
CA VAL A 192 -5.90 -10.24 20.97
C VAL A 192 -6.99 -9.71 21.90
N LYS A 193 -7.86 -10.58 22.44
CA LYS A 193 -8.91 -10.19 23.39
C LYS A 193 -8.39 -9.54 24.65
N GLN A 194 -7.18 -9.89 25.08
CA GLN A 194 -6.52 -9.23 26.22
C GLN A 194 -6.01 -7.82 25.89
N LYS A 195 -5.75 -7.54 24.62
CA LYS A 195 -5.16 -6.27 24.16
C LYS A 195 -6.19 -5.25 23.65
N ILE A 196 -7.38 -5.70 23.31
CA ILE A 196 -8.45 -4.84 22.80
C ILE A 196 -9.51 -4.63 23.88
N PRO A 197 -10.25 -3.51 23.86
CA PRO A 197 -11.39 -3.29 24.73
C PRO A 197 -12.41 -4.43 24.60
N ALA A 198 -13.03 -4.85 25.72
CA ALA A 198 -13.92 -6.00 25.78
C ALA A 198 -15.15 -5.90 24.85
N ASN A 199 -15.56 -4.69 24.50
CA ASN A 199 -16.67 -4.40 23.59
C ASN A 199 -16.25 -4.32 22.11
N ARG A 200 -14.98 -4.58 21.79
CA ARG A 200 -14.48 -4.51 20.41
C ARG A 200 -14.30 -5.90 19.80
N ASN A 201 -14.73 -6.01 18.56
CA ASN A 201 -14.52 -7.21 17.75
C ASN A 201 -13.08 -7.20 17.19
N PRO A 202 -12.32 -8.31 17.26
CA PRO A 202 -11.00 -8.42 16.65
C PRO A 202 -10.94 -8.04 15.18
N PHE A 203 -11.96 -8.38 14.39
CA PHE A 203 -12.02 -8.04 12.95
C PHE A 203 -12.29 -6.56 12.70
N SER A 204 -12.91 -5.84 13.62
CA SER A 204 -13.05 -4.39 13.50
C SER A 204 -11.80 -3.65 13.93
N TRP A 205 -11.04 -4.21 14.87
CA TRP A 205 -9.82 -3.60 15.40
C TRP A 205 -8.63 -3.79 14.46
N TYR A 206 -8.42 -5.03 13.99
CA TYR A 206 -7.33 -5.35 13.08
C TYR A 206 -7.80 -5.38 11.63
N LYS A 207 -7.15 -4.56 10.81
CA LYS A 207 -7.52 -4.43 9.38
C LYS A 207 -6.97 -5.56 8.51
N ARG A 208 -5.85 -6.20 8.92
CA ARG A 208 -5.20 -7.30 8.20
C ARG A 208 -5.11 -8.53 9.08
N VAL A 209 -5.85 -9.55 8.71
CA VAL A 209 -6.06 -10.73 9.53
C VAL A 209 -5.76 -11.99 8.72
N ILE A 210 -5.08 -12.95 9.38
CA ILE A 210 -4.92 -14.30 8.88
C ILE A 210 -5.54 -15.28 9.88
N ILE A 211 -6.36 -16.20 9.38
CA ILE A 211 -7.15 -17.12 10.20
C ILE A 211 -7.28 -18.49 9.54
N SER A 212 -7.40 -19.55 10.34
CA SER A 212 -7.67 -20.85 9.76
C SER A 212 -9.14 -21.02 9.40
N MET A 213 -9.38 -21.78 8.32
CA MET A 213 -10.72 -22.15 7.89
C MET A 213 -11.53 -22.77 9.03
N ASP A 214 -10.92 -23.66 9.84
CA ASP A 214 -11.59 -24.35 10.94
C ASP A 214 -11.98 -23.41 12.09
N THR A 215 -11.18 -22.38 12.33
CA THR A 215 -11.51 -21.37 13.34
C THR A 215 -12.63 -20.45 12.83
N LEU A 216 -12.58 -20.08 11.55
CA LEU A 216 -13.50 -19.13 10.95
C LEU A 216 -14.92 -19.68 10.80
N LYS A 217 -15.08 -21.01 10.62
CA LYS A 217 -16.38 -21.69 10.53
C LYS A 217 -17.20 -21.64 11.80
N GLN A 218 -16.60 -21.30 12.96
CA GLN A 218 -17.36 -21.25 14.20
C GLN A 218 -18.37 -20.11 14.15
N ASP A 219 -19.63 -20.39 14.52
CA ASP A 219 -20.77 -19.46 14.39
C ASP A 219 -20.53 -18.08 15.00
N ARG A 220 -19.73 -18.01 16.07
CA ARG A 220 -19.35 -16.77 16.72
C ARG A 220 -18.58 -15.78 15.81
N PHE A 221 -17.93 -16.27 14.75
CA PHE A 221 -17.18 -15.42 13.80
C PHE A 221 -18.02 -15.07 12.58
N THR A 222 -18.95 -15.91 12.18
CA THR A 222 -19.76 -15.71 10.98
C THR A 222 -20.55 -14.40 11.05
N HIS A 223 -21.16 -14.11 12.21
CA HIS A 223 -21.89 -12.86 12.40
C HIS A 223 -21.00 -11.60 12.30
N ASP A 224 -19.80 -11.71 12.83
CA ASP A 224 -18.86 -10.60 12.84
C ASP A 224 -18.26 -10.32 11.46
N LEU A 225 -18.11 -11.36 10.63
CA LEU A 225 -17.60 -11.23 9.25
C LEU A 225 -18.56 -10.48 8.33
N HIS A 226 -19.86 -10.70 8.48
CA HIS A 226 -20.89 -10.04 7.68
C HIS A 226 -20.95 -8.52 7.85
N ARG A 227 -20.45 -8.01 8.99
CA ARG A 227 -20.50 -6.58 9.31
C ARG A 227 -19.36 -5.78 8.68
N HIS A 228 -18.42 -6.46 8.05
CA HIS A 228 -17.23 -5.80 7.50
C HIS A 228 -17.12 -5.99 6.00
N GLU A 229 -16.87 -4.89 5.33
CA GLU A 229 -16.42 -4.91 3.94
C GLU A 229 -14.92 -5.19 3.91
N TRP A 230 -14.51 -6.09 3.03
CA TRP A 230 -13.14 -6.50 2.82
C TRP A 230 -12.65 -6.00 1.47
N ASN A 231 -11.52 -5.30 1.44
CA ASN A 231 -10.89 -4.93 0.18
C ASN A 231 -10.33 -6.15 -0.55
N ALA A 232 -9.76 -7.11 0.20
CA ALA A 232 -9.33 -8.36 -0.37
C ALA A 232 -9.57 -9.54 0.57
N VAL A 233 -10.03 -10.66 0.01
CA VAL A 233 -10.13 -11.95 0.69
C VAL A 233 -9.38 -12.99 -0.12
N VAL A 234 -8.44 -13.67 0.52
CA VAL A 234 -7.72 -14.83 -0.02
C VAL A 234 -8.26 -16.08 0.65
N ILE A 235 -8.62 -17.09 -0.13
CA ILE A 235 -9.05 -18.40 0.37
C ILE A 235 -8.12 -19.47 -0.18
N ASP A 236 -7.17 -19.89 0.64
CA ASP A 236 -6.24 -20.95 0.25
C ASP A 236 -6.89 -22.34 0.39
N GLU A 237 -6.46 -23.27 -0.46
CA GLU A 237 -7.07 -24.61 -0.62
C GLU A 237 -8.59 -24.54 -0.91
N SER A 238 -8.99 -23.65 -1.79
CA SER A 238 -10.39 -23.40 -2.12
C SER A 238 -11.13 -24.61 -2.73
N HIS A 239 -10.41 -25.64 -3.18
CA HIS A 239 -11.01 -26.93 -3.59
C HIS A 239 -11.82 -27.58 -2.46
N ASN A 240 -11.49 -27.33 -1.21
CA ASN A 240 -12.26 -27.76 -0.05
C ASN A 240 -13.59 -26.98 0.11
N VAL A 241 -13.80 -25.96 -0.70
CA VAL A 241 -15.01 -25.12 -0.71
C VAL A 241 -16.06 -25.66 -1.71
N THR A 242 -15.70 -26.60 -2.57
CA THR A 242 -16.58 -27.20 -3.57
C THR A 242 -17.56 -28.19 -2.93
N GLY A 243 -18.84 -28.01 -3.19
CA GLY A 243 -19.95 -28.81 -2.66
C GLY A 243 -21.03 -27.92 -2.02
N ASP A 244 -22.25 -28.02 -2.50
CA ASP A 244 -23.32 -27.08 -2.14
C ASP A 244 -23.74 -27.08 -0.67
N THR A 245 -23.37 -28.09 0.10
CA THR A 245 -23.77 -28.28 1.50
C THR A 245 -22.65 -28.07 2.50
N THR A 246 -21.41 -27.82 2.07
CA THR A 246 -20.27 -27.70 2.98
C THR A 246 -20.25 -26.35 3.72
N GLN A 247 -19.82 -26.37 4.99
CA GLN A 247 -19.62 -25.14 5.76
C GLN A 247 -18.65 -24.18 5.07
N ASN A 248 -17.70 -24.72 4.29
CA ASN A 248 -16.74 -23.93 3.52
C ASN A 248 -17.44 -23.12 2.41
N ASN A 249 -18.38 -23.73 1.71
CA ASN A 249 -19.17 -23.05 0.67
C ASN A 249 -20.03 -21.93 1.28
N ARG A 250 -20.67 -22.18 2.42
CA ARG A 250 -21.44 -21.15 3.14
C ARG A 250 -20.56 -19.97 3.50
N LEU A 251 -19.35 -20.21 4.00
CA LEU A 251 -18.41 -19.16 4.35
C LEU A 251 -17.99 -18.34 3.12
N ALA A 252 -17.67 -18.99 1.99
CA ALA A 252 -17.32 -18.30 0.75
C ALA A 252 -18.48 -17.43 0.24
N ARG A 253 -19.72 -17.96 0.28
CA ARG A 253 -20.93 -17.20 -0.07
C ARG A 253 -21.21 -16.03 0.86
N THR A 254 -20.79 -16.14 2.13
CA THR A 254 -20.89 -15.06 3.12
C THR A 254 -19.89 -13.94 2.84
N LEU A 255 -18.67 -14.29 2.47
CA LEU A 255 -17.59 -13.33 2.25
C LEU A 255 -17.67 -12.64 0.88
N ALA A 256 -18.08 -13.37 -0.16
CA ALA A 256 -18.03 -12.88 -1.53
C ALA A 256 -18.82 -11.59 -1.79
N PRO A 257 -20.04 -11.36 -1.26
CA PRO A 257 -20.80 -10.12 -1.47
C PRO A 257 -20.10 -8.89 -0.87
N ASN A 258 -19.44 -9.06 0.27
CA ASN A 258 -18.82 -8.01 1.05
C ASN A 258 -17.31 -7.88 0.77
N THR A 259 -16.86 -8.34 -0.40
CA THR A 259 -15.45 -8.36 -0.78
C THR A 259 -15.24 -7.70 -2.13
N ASP A 260 -14.31 -6.74 -2.21
CA ASP A 260 -13.93 -6.11 -3.47
C ASP A 260 -13.11 -7.07 -4.34
N ALA A 261 -12.01 -7.62 -3.82
CA ALA A 261 -11.16 -8.58 -4.51
C ALA A 261 -11.21 -9.94 -3.83
N LEU A 262 -11.65 -10.99 -4.53
CA LEU A 262 -11.67 -12.37 -4.03
C LEU A 262 -10.66 -13.22 -4.79
N ILE A 263 -9.75 -13.85 -4.07
CA ILE A 263 -8.63 -14.63 -4.59
C ILE A 263 -8.71 -16.05 -4.03
N PRO A 264 -9.51 -16.93 -4.64
CA PRO A 264 -9.45 -18.36 -4.36
C PRO A 264 -8.14 -18.95 -4.86
N VAL A 265 -7.54 -19.81 -4.06
CA VAL A 265 -6.28 -20.49 -4.39
C VAL A 265 -6.52 -22.00 -4.29
N SER A 266 -6.19 -22.73 -5.35
CA SER A 266 -6.38 -24.17 -5.42
C SER A 266 -5.24 -24.81 -6.18
N TYR A 267 -5.08 -26.14 -6.02
CA TYR A 267 -4.35 -26.93 -7.01
C TYR A 267 -5.36 -27.68 -7.85
N THR A 268 -5.29 -27.49 -9.14
CA THR A 268 -6.02 -28.36 -10.06
C THR A 268 -5.14 -29.56 -10.38
N HIS A 269 -5.47 -30.71 -9.81
CA HIS A 269 -5.30 -31.96 -10.56
C HIS A 269 -6.39 -31.93 -11.61
N LEU A 270 -6.09 -31.43 -12.80
CA LEU A 270 -6.87 -31.74 -14.00
C LEU A 270 -6.67 -33.24 -14.26
N THR A 271 -7.43 -34.09 -13.59
CA THR A 271 -7.71 -35.42 -14.11
C THR A 271 -8.56 -35.18 -15.36
N LEU A 272 -7.90 -35.13 -16.52
CA LEU A 272 -8.60 -35.31 -17.78
C LEU A 272 -9.39 -36.61 -17.66
N PRO A 273 -10.70 -36.64 -17.94
CA PRO A 273 -11.43 -37.89 -18.02
C PRO A 273 -10.75 -38.70 -19.14
N THR A 274 -10.05 -39.73 -18.80
CA THR A 274 -9.65 -40.77 -19.74
C THR A 274 -10.95 -41.40 -20.26
N LYS A 275 -11.35 -40.97 -21.46
CA LYS A 275 -12.36 -41.70 -22.23
C LYS A 275 -11.74 -43.08 -22.51
N ALA A 276 -12.31 -44.10 -21.87
CA ALA A 276 -12.21 -45.47 -22.35
C ALA A 276 -13.00 -45.62 -23.65
#